data_70e0d77b2ad1c4db14c232c634a91125
#
_entry.id   70e0d77b2ad1c4db14c232c634a91125
#
_cell.length_a   1.000
_cell.length_b   1.000
_cell.length_c   1.000
_cell.angle_alpha   90.00
_cell.angle_beta   90.00
_cell.angle_gamma   90.00
#
_symmetry.space_group_name_H-M   'P 1'
#
loop_
_entity.id
_entity.type
_entity.pdbx_description
1 polymer ?
#
loop_
_entity_poly.entity_id
_entity_poly.type
_entity_poly.pdbx_seq_one_letter_code
_entity_poly.pdbx_strand_id
1 'polypeptide(L)'
;MRILSVLGLSTVACLFGCSSGHTNGASAPPDQRSLITFAELQNLSAANALDAVQALRSHWLRPRASTMRSGGGMTLPEVFVDHQHFGPLESLRQLRTESIQEIQFISAPDATTRYGTGHTAGIIYVITRR
;
A
#
# COMPACT_ATOMS: atom_id res chain seq x y z
N MET A 1 20.18 13.17 70.30
CA MET A 1 19.52 14.49 70.38
C MET A 1 19.07 14.79 68.97
N ARG A 2 17.79 14.52 68.68
CA ARG A 2 16.79 15.44 68.14
C ARG A 2 17.18 16.01 66.74
N ILE A 3 16.42 16.03 65.69
CA ILE A 3 14.97 16.11 65.46
C ILE A 3 14.68 15.88 63.97
N LEU A 4 13.69 15.06 63.64
CA LEU A 4 12.51 15.36 62.78
C LEU A 4 12.76 15.96 61.37
N SER A 5 12.36 15.22 60.35
CA SER A 5 11.01 15.36 59.74
C SER A 5 11.00 16.45 58.66
N VAL A 6 10.66 16.13 57.46
CA VAL A 6 9.39 16.55 56.81
C VAL A 6 9.20 15.81 55.48
N LEU A 7 8.05 15.19 55.41
CA LEU A 7 7.35 14.70 54.22
C LEU A 7 7.23 15.75 53.12
N GLY A 8 7.53 15.36 51.90
CA GLY A 8 7.21 16.11 50.68
C GLY A 8 6.65 15.18 49.61
N LEU A 9 5.36 14.83 49.77
CA LEU A 9 4.58 14.08 48.77
C LEU A 9 4.24 15.01 47.60
N SER A 10 4.95 14.90 46.48
CA SER A 10 4.61 15.64 45.26
C SER A 10 4.07 14.68 44.22
N THR A 11 2.75 14.60 44.16
CA THR A 11 1.94 13.93 43.15
C THR A 11 2.01 14.72 41.86
N VAL A 12 2.82 14.25 40.88
CA VAL A 12 2.77 14.76 39.51
C VAL A 12 1.72 13.95 38.75
N ALA A 13 0.57 14.57 38.53
CA ALA A 13 -0.48 14.06 37.66
C ALA A 13 -0.05 14.26 36.21
N CYS A 14 0.37 13.17 35.52
CA CYS A 14 0.55 13.16 34.09
C CYS A 14 -0.81 13.13 33.40
N LEU A 15 -1.26 14.28 32.91
CA LEU A 15 -2.37 14.39 31.96
C LEU A 15 -1.93 13.85 30.62
N PHE A 16 -2.29 12.61 30.27
CA PHE A 16 -2.20 12.09 28.92
C PHE A 16 -3.22 12.79 28.04
N GLY A 17 -2.80 13.85 27.36
CA GLY A 17 -3.55 14.47 26.29
C GLY A 17 -3.54 13.59 25.07
N CYS A 18 -4.64 12.86 24.78
CA CYS A 18 -4.89 12.28 23.46
C CYS A 18 -5.07 13.39 22.45
N SER A 19 -4.02 13.74 21.73
CA SER A 19 -4.10 14.61 20.57
C SER A 19 -4.60 13.81 19.39
N SER A 20 -5.90 13.84 19.12
CA SER A 20 -6.51 13.34 17.89
C SER A 20 -6.17 14.32 16.76
N GLY A 21 -4.99 14.15 16.16
CA GLY A 21 -4.60 14.89 14.97
C GLY A 21 -5.44 14.44 13.77
N HIS A 22 -6.50 15.20 13.45
CA HIS A 22 -7.13 15.14 12.15
C HIS A 22 -6.16 15.79 11.15
N THR A 23 -5.40 14.99 10.44
CA THR A 23 -4.62 15.47 9.30
C THR A 23 -5.50 15.48 8.06
N ASN A 24 -5.88 16.69 7.66
CA ASN A 24 -6.51 16.98 6.38
C ASN A 24 -5.64 16.45 5.23
N GLY A 25 -6.19 15.56 4.39
CA GLY A 25 -6.02 15.51 2.96
C GLY A 25 -4.64 15.52 2.31
N ALA A 26 -3.55 15.27 3.03
CA ALA A 26 -2.30 14.90 2.41
C ALA A 26 -2.33 13.38 2.20
N SER A 27 -2.17 12.93 0.97
CA SER A 27 -1.98 11.51 0.65
C SER A 27 -0.94 10.95 1.61
N ALA A 28 -1.36 10.11 2.55
CA ALA A 28 -0.43 9.45 3.44
C ALA A 28 0.64 8.76 2.58
N PRO A 29 1.93 8.79 2.99
CA PRO A 29 2.96 8.08 2.26
C PRO A 29 2.50 6.63 2.10
N PRO A 30 2.69 6.02 0.92
CA PRO A 30 2.26 4.65 0.68
C PRO A 30 2.83 3.77 1.79
N ASP A 31 1.95 3.07 2.48
CA ASP A 31 2.35 2.10 3.49
C ASP A 31 3.34 1.14 2.82
N GLN A 32 4.46 0.84 3.46
CA GLN A 32 5.48 -0.08 2.93
C GLN A 32 4.90 -1.43 2.49
N ARG A 33 3.72 -1.79 3.00
CA ARG A 33 2.97 -2.98 2.56
C ARG A 33 2.32 -2.83 1.20
N SER A 34 2.08 -1.61 0.75
CA SER A 34 1.48 -1.28 -0.55
C SER A 34 2.49 -0.80 -1.59
N LEU A 35 3.78 -0.85 -1.26
CA LEU A 35 4.87 -0.41 -2.12
C LEU A 35 5.95 -1.50 -2.26
N ILE A 36 6.46 -1.67 -3.46
CA ILE A 36 7.71 -2.38 -3.76
C ILE A 36 8.65 -1.36 -4.39
N THR A 37 9.76 -1.12 -3.73
CA THR A 37 10.77 -0.15 -4.16
C THR A 37 11.75 -0.76 -5.16
N PHE A 38 12.45 0.09 -5.91
CA PHE A 38 13.53 -0.33 -6.78
C PHE A 38 14.62 -1.14 -6.03
N ALA A 39 14.94 -0.74 -4.81
CA ALA A 39 15.93 -1.47 -3.99
C ALA A 39 15.49 -2.90 -3.68
N GLU A 40 14.19 -3.12 -3.38
CA GLU A 40 13.64 -4.46 -3.18
C GLU A 40 13.69 -5.29 -4.49
N LEU A 41 13.39 -4.66 -5.64
CA LEU A 41 13.46 -5.31 -6.94
C LEU A 41 14.89 -5.70 -7.33
N GLN A 42 15.89 -4.88 -7.02
CA GLN A 42 17.31 -5.15 -7.29
C GLN A 42 17.83 -6.34 -6.49
N ASN A 43 17.37 -6.50 -5.25
CA ASN A 43 17.78 -7.59 -4.37
C ASN A 43 17.09 -8.93 -4.71
N LEU A 44 16.14 -8.90 -5.65
CA LEU A 44 15.36 -10.07 -6.05
C LEU A 44 15.79 -10.56 -7.43
N SER A 45 16.06 -11.85 -7.56
CA SER A 45 16.35 -12.49 -8.87
C SER A 45 15.06 -12.76 -9.66
N ALA A 46 14.19 -11.76 -9.80
CA ALA A 46 12.96 -11.86 -10.59
C ALA A 46 13.16 -11.24 -11.96
N ALA A 47 12.79 -11.96 -13.01
CA ALA A 47 12.94 -11.49 -14.39
C ALA A 47 11.85 -10.48 -14.80
N ASN A 48 10.67 -10.59 -14.21
CA ASN A 48 9.50 -9.78 -14.56
C ASN A 48 8.73 -9.31 -13.31
N ALA A 49 7.85 -8.33 -13.52
CA ALA A 49 7.09 -7.71 -12.44
C ALA A 49 6.14 -8.70 -11.74
N LEU A 50 5.56 -9.67 -12.45
CA LEU A 50 4.67 -10.64 -11.85
C LEU A 50 5.41 -11.50 -10.83
N ASP A 51 6.58 -12.03 -11.19
CA ASP A 51 7.40 -12.84 -10.31
C ASP A 51 7.84 -12.04 -9.07
N ALA A 52 8.19 -10.75 -9.27
CA ALA A 52 8.55 -9.84 -8.17
C ALA A 52 7.38 -9.63 -7.20
N VAL A 53 6.18 -9.33 -7.70
CA VAL A 53 4.99 -9.15 -6.86
C VAL A 53 4.63 -10.46 -6.17
N GLN A 54 4.75 -11.59 -6.84
CA GLN A 54 4.47 -12.91 -6.28
C GLN A 54 5.41 -13.25 -5.12
N ALA A 55 6.68 -12.92 -5.25
CA ALA A 55 7.68 -13.17 -4.22
C ALA A 55 7.55 -12.23 -3.02
N LEU A 56 7.35 -10.93 -3.26
CA LEU A 56 7.38 -9.90 -2.22
C LEU A 56 5.99 -9.59 -1.61
N ARG A 57 4.95 -9.62 -2.42
CA ARG A 57 3.59 -9.17 -2.05
C ARG A 57 2.50 -10.06 -2.64
N SER A 58 2.61 -11.38 -2.51
CA SER A 58 1.68 -12.36 -3.07
C SER A 58 0.19 -12.09 -2.75
N HIS A 59 -0.08 -11.41 -1.64
CA HIS A 59 -1.45 -11.07 -1.25
C HIS A 59 -2.12 -10.05 -2.18
N TRP A 60 -1.37 -9.27 -2.98
CA TRP A 60 -1.93 -8.37 -4.00
C TRP A 60 -2.58 -9.14 -5.15
N LEU A 61 -2.10 -10.36 -5.42
CA LEU A 61 -2.56 -11.20 -6.52
C LEU A 61 -3.83 -11.99 -6.19
N ARG A 62 -4.36 -11.85 -4.98
CA ARG A 62 -5.54 -12.60 -4.56
C ARG A 62 -6.80 -12.04 -5.21
N PRO A 63 -7.63 -12.91 -5.80
CA PRO A 63 -8.94 -12.52 -6.29
C PRO A 63 -9.79 -11.93 -5.17
N ARG A 64 -10.56 -10.90 -5.48
CA ARG A 64 -11.53 -10.30 -4.57
C ARG A 64 -12.95 -10.48 -5.10
N ALA A 65 -13.90 -10.71 -4.20
CA ALA A 65 -15.30 -10.81 -4.57
C ALA A 65 -15.78 -9.45 -5.09
N SER A 66 -16.34 -9.44 -6.29
CA SER A 66 -17.04 -8.28 -6.82
C SER A 66 -18.45 -8.23 -6.22
N THR A 67 -18.80 -7.12 -5.59
CA THR A 67 -20.15 -6.88 -5.07
C THR A 67 -21.11 -6.34 -6.14
N MET A 68 -20.70 -6.32 -7.39
CA MET A 68 -21.54 -5.87 -8.48
C MET A 68 -22.77 -6.79 -8.62
N ARG A 69 -23.92 -6.17 -8.63
CA ARG A 69 -25.28 -6.73 -8.54
C ARG A 69 -25.67 -7.70 -9.67
N SER A 70 -24.81 -7.91 -10.65
CA SER A 70 -25.07 -8.75 -11.81
C SER A 70 -23.88 -9.66 -12.08
N GLY A 71 -23.87 -10.83 -11.44
CA GLY A 71 -22.89 -11.86 -11.70
C GLY A 71 -21.61 -11.73 -10.86
N GLY A 72 -21.76 -11.75 -9.52
CA GLY A 72 -20.64 -11.71 -8.58
C GLY A 72 -19.56 -12.74 -8.91
N GLY A 73 -18.54 -12.31 -9.65
CA GLY A 73 -17.35 -13.09 -9.98
C GLY A 73 -16.18 -12.67 -9.12
N MET A 74 -15.15 -13.51 -9.10
CA MET A 74 -13.84 -13.16 -8.55
C MET A 74 -13.12 -12.23 -9.53
N THR A 75 -12.75 -11.04 -9.07
CA THR A 75 -12.03 -10.05 -9.87
C THR A 75 -10.57 -9.99 -9.41
N LEU A 76 -9.66 -9.97 -10.37
CA LEU A 76 -8.23 -9.75 -10.15
C LEU A 76 -7.91 -8.25 -10.29
N PRO A 77 -6.84 -7.77 -9.64
CA PRO A 77 -6.35 -6.41 -9.88
C PRO A 77 -5.96 -6.19 -11.34
N GLU A 78 -6.23 -4.99 -11.82
CA GLU A 78 -5.78 -4.53 -13.14
C GLU A 78 -4.42 -3.86 -13.05
N VAL A 79 -3.70 -3.82 -14.17
CA VAL A 79 -2.35 -3.24 -14.24
C VAL A 79 -2.40 -1.90 -14.95
N PHE A 80 -1.79 -0.90 -14.32
CA PHE A 80 -1.53 0.42 -14.89
C PHE A 80 -0.03 0.67 -14.93
N VAL A 81 0.43 1.24 -16.02
CA VAL A 81 1.84 1.63 -16.22
C VAL A 81 1.88 3.11 -16.59
N ASP A 82 2.62 3.90 -15.83
CA ASP A 82 2.80 5.34 -16.06
C ASP A 82 1.46 6.08 -16.34
N HIS A 83 0.45 5.81 -15.51
CA HIS A 83 -0.93 6.37 -15.59
C HIS A 83 -1.80 5.82 -16.74
N GLN A 84 -1.33 4.87 -17.52
CA GLN A 84 -2.11 4.25 -18.58
C GLN A 84 -2.56 2.85 -18.19
N HIS A 85 -3.79 2.50 -18.52
CA HIS A 85 -4.27 1.14 -18.38
C HIS A 85 -3.47 0.21 -19.28
N PHE A 86 -2.80 -0.76 -18.71
CA PHE A 86 -1.92 -1.66 -19.45
C PHE A 86 -2.58 -3.00 -19.75
N GLY A 87 -3.42 -3.50 -18.84
CA GLY A 87 -4.15 -4.74 -19.07
C GLY A 87 -4.43 -5.54 -17.79
N PRO A 88 -4.76 -6.83 -17.96
CA PRO A 88 -5.00 -7.74 -16.85
C PRO A 88 -3.70 -8.06 -16.10
N LEU A 89 -3.83 -8.76 -14.97
CA LEU A 89 -2.73 -9.10 -14.08
C LEU A 89 -1.56 -9.80 -14.79
N GLU A 90 -1.84 -10.67 -15.76
CA GLU A 90 -0.85 -11.42 -16.52
C GLU A 90 0.08 -10.52 -17.35
N SER A 91 -0.36 -9.31 -17.68
CA SER A 91 0.45 -8.35 -18.43
C SER A 91 1.71 -7.91 -17.68
N LEU A 92 1.77 -8.08 -16.35
CA LEU A 92 2.99 -7.87 -15.55
C LEU A 92 4.18 -8.73 -16.00
N ARG A 93 3.94 -9.86 -16.67
CA ARG A 93 5.02 -10.69 -17.24
C ARG A 93 5.81 -10.00 -18.34
N GLN A 94 5.19 -9.02 -18.99
CA GLN A 94 5.83 -8.26 -20.07
C GLN A 94 6.75 -7.15 -19.55
N LEU A 95 6.64 -6.81 -18.28
CA LEU A 95 7.42 -5.75 -17.62
C LEU A 95 8.65 -6.35 -16.95
N ARG A 96 9.83 -5.98 -17.44
CA ARG A 96 11.11 -6.40 -16.86
C ARG A 96 11.37 -5.62 -15.56
N THR A 97 11.82 -6.30 -14.53
CA THR A 97 12.13 -5.66 -13.23
C THR A 97 13.17 -4.55 -13.35
N GLU A 98 14.11 -4.69 -14.29
CA GLU A 98 15.16 -3.69 -14.55
C GLU A 98 14.62 -2.33 -15.02
N SER A 99 13.47 -2.34 -15.71
CA SER A 99 12.83 -1.12 -16.24
C SER A 99 11.87 -0.46 -15.24
N ILE A 100 11.69 -1.05 -14.06
CA ILE A 100 10.72 -0.60 -13.08
C ILE A 100 11.41 0.26 -12.02
N GLN A 101 10.83 1.42 -11.73
CA GLN A 101 11.20 2.29 -10.62
C GLN A 101 10.58 1.82 -9.31
N GLU A 102 9.27 1.56 -9.34
CA GLU A 102 8.49 1.08 -8.20
C GLU A 102 7.18 0.45 -8.64
N ILE A 103 6.61 -0.39 -7.79
CA ILE A 103 5.29 -0.99 -7.98
C ILE A 103 4.45 -0.66 -6.76
N GLN A 104 3.26 -0.10 -6.97
CA GLN A 104 2.33 0.25 -5.91
C GLN A 104 1.04 -0.56 -6.03
N PHE A 105 0.49 -0.99 -4.92
CA PHE A 105 -0.89 -1.49 -4.87
C PHE A 105 -1.82 -0.37 -4.43
N ILE A 106 -2.77 -0.03 -5.28
CA ILE A 106 -3.82 0.96 -5.02
C ILE A 106 -5.08 0.19 -4.64
N SER A 107 -5.61 0.49 -3.46
CA SER A 107 -6.82 -0.16 -2.96
C SER A 107 -8.04 0.16 -3.82
N ALA A 108 -9.08 -0.69 -3.80
CA ALA A 108 -10.28 -0.47 -4.60
C ALA A 108 -10.97 0.89 -4.36
N PRO A 109 -11.09 1.41 -3.12
CA PRO A 109 -11.62 2.75 -2.89
C PRO A 109 -10.77 3.85 -3.52
N ASP A 110 -9.44 3.76 -3.36
CA ASP A 110 -8.51 4.74 -3.91
C ASP A 110 -8.46 4.68 -5.44
N ALA A 111 -8.51 3.46 -5.99
CA ALA A 111 -8.57 3.23 -7.43
C ALA A 111 -9.85 3.84 -8.04
N THR A 112 -10.99 3.65 -7.39
CA THR A 112 -12.25 4.24 -7.82
C THR A 112 -12.20 5.78 -7.82
N THR A 113 -11.56 6.36 -6.84
CA THR A 113 -11.41 7.83 -6.74
C THR A 113 -10.49 8.39 -7.83
N ARG A 114 -9.44 7.67 -8.19
CA ARG A 114 -8.40 8.17 -9.13
C ARG A 114 -8.68 7.80 -10.59
N TYR A 115 -9.22 6.61 -10.83
CA TYR A 115 -9.36 6.03 -12.16
C TYR A 115 -10.82 5.70 -12.54
N GLY A 116 -11.77 5.97 -11.65
CA GLY A 116 -13.20 5.71 -11.87
C GLY A 116 -13.65 4.34 -11.37
N THR A 117 -14.91 4.01 -11.69
CA THR A 117 -15.55 2.77 -11.23
C THR A 117 -15.06 1.56 -12.03
N GLY A 118 -15.11 0.38 -11.41
CA GLY A 118 -14.76 -0.89 -12.08
C GLY A 118 -13.61 -1.65 -11.40
N HIS A 119 -12.76 -0.96 -10.64
CA HIS A 119 -11.54 -1.52 -10.04
C HIS A 119 -11.80 -2.16 -8.67
N THR A 120 -12.74 -3.10 -8.59
CA THR A 120 -13.19 -3.71 -7.31
C THR A 120 -12.10 -4.53 -6.62
N ALA A 121 -11.12 -5.02 -7.34
CA ALA A 121 -9.98 -5.73 -6.78
C ALA A 121 -8.77 -4.82 -6.46
N GLY A 122 -8.86 -3.54 -6.83
CA GLY A 122 -7.74 -2.60 -6.78
C GLY A 122 -6.93 -2.60 -8.06
N ILE A 123 -5.81 -1.89 -8.03
CA ILE A 123 -4.91 -1.69 -9.18
C ILE A 123 -3.48 -1.98 -8.74
N ILE A 124 -2.72 -2.65 -9.59
CA ILE A 124 -1.26 -2.70 -9.50
C ILE A 124 -0.71 -1.62 -10.43
N TYR A 125 -0.15 -0.59 -9.81
CA TYR A 125 0.39 0.57 -10.49
C TYR A 125 1.91 0.48 -10.59
N VAL A 126 2.43 0.48 -11.81
CA VAL A 126 3.86 0.36 -12.11
C VAL A 126 4.38 1.69 -12.63
N ILE A 127 5.46 2.17 -12.05
CA ILE A 127 6.20 3.34 -12.52
C ILE A 127 7.49 2.85 -13.16
N THR A 128 7.70 3.23 -14.42
CA THR A 128 8.90 2.85 -15.16
C THR A 128 10.04 3.84 -14.91
N ARG A 129 11.25 3.37 -15.07
CA ARG A 129 12.46 4.21 -15.02
C ARG A 129 12.63 4.94 -16.37
N ARG A 130 12.94 6.20 -16.28
CA ARG A 130 13.31 7.05 -17.44
C ARG A 130 14.81 7.33 -17.42
#